data_a123824f0daa956bf5d06e48d65cca59
#
_entry.id   a123824f0daa956bf5d06e48d65cca59
#
_cell.length_a   1.000
_cell.length_b   1.000
_cell.length_c   1.000
_cell.angle_alpha   90.00
_cell.angle_beta   90.00
_cell.angle_gamma   90.00
#
_symmetry.space_group_name_H-M   'P 1'
#
loop_
_entity.id
_entity.type
_entity.pdbx_description
1 polymer ?
#
loop_
_entity_poly.entity_id
_entity_poly.type
_entity_poly.pdbx_seq_one_letter_code
_entity_poly.pdbx_strand_id
1 'polypeptide(L)'
;MVFNTGTALLDAVVLSVVAQETEGTYGYKITQDVRKIMEVSESTLYPVLRRLQKDNFLETYDMEFAGRNRRYYRLSSNGMIKLDEYRKSWIEYKQTIDEILLGKKQEIL
;
A
#
# COMPACT_ATOMS: atom_id res chain seq x y z
N MET A 1 1.48 12.40 12.91
CA MET A 1 0.49 12.12 11.86
C MET A 1 -0.58 11.17 12.39
N VAL A 2 -1.83 11.49 12.16
CA VAL A 2 -2.92 10.62 12.56
C VAL A 2 -3.17 9.62 11.44
N PHE A 3 -3.15 8.36 11.76
CA PHE A 3 -3.35 7.32 10.76
C PHE A 3 -4.83 7.22 10.37
N ASN A 4 -5.11 7.44 9.11
CA ASN A 4 -6.48 7.36 8.59
C ASN A 4 -6.71 5.96 8.03
N THR A 5 -7.52 5.17 8.71
CA THR A 5 -7.72 3.78 8.31
C THR A 5 -8.41 3.61 6.96
N GLY A 6 -9.21 4.61 6.56
CA GLY A 6 -9.88 4.52 5.27
C GLY A 6 -8.92 4.68 4.10
N THR A 7 -8.20 5.80 4.10
CA THR A 7 -7.33 6.14 2.97
C THR A 7 -5.90 5.68 3.20
N ALA A 8 -5.35 5.99 4.38
CA ALA A 8 -3.94 5.72 4.63
C ALA A 8 -3.64 4.23 4.69
N LEU A 9 -4.54 3.44 5.25
CA LEU A 9 -4.31 2.00 5.34
C LEU A 9 -4.24 1.38 3.94
N LEU A 10 -5.17 1.74 3.08
CA LEU A 10 -5.17 1.18 1.73
C LEU A 10 -3.94 1.63 0.95
N ASP A 11 -3.59 2.92 1.06
CA ASP A 11 -2.39 3.43 0.41
C ASP A 11 -1.15 2.68 0.91
N ALA A 12 -1.04 2.49 2.22
CA ALA A 12 0.11 1.80 2.80
C ALA A 12 0.20 0.36 2.31
N VAL A 13 -0.94 -0.32 2.22
CA VAL A 13 -0.97 -1.71 1.74
C VAL A 13 -0.56 -1.77 0.27
N VAL A 14 -1.07 -0.86 -0.55
CA VAL A 14 -0.71 -0.84 -1.98
C VAL A 14 0.79 -0.57 -2.14
N LEU A 15 1.31 0.44 -1.44
CA LEU A 15 2.74 0.72 -1.54
C LEU A 15 3.59 -0.46 -1.06
N SER A 16 3.15 -1.14 -0.01
CA SER A 16 3.86 -2.31 0.51
C SER A 16 3.89 -3.46 -0.49
N VAL A 17 2.77 -3.71 -1.15
CA VAL A 17 2.68 -4.75 -2.15
C VAL A 17 3.63 -4.45 -3.32
N VAL A 18 3.64 -3.20 -3.78
CA VAL A 18 4.53 -2.81 -4.87
C VAL A 18 5.99 -2.89 -4.43
N ALA A 19 6.28 -2.51 -3.19
CA ALA A 19 7.65 -2.54 -2.69
C ALA A 19 8.26 -3.94 -2.66
N GLN A 20 7.44 -4.96 -2.54
CA GLN A 20 7.93 -6.34 -2.53
C GLN A 20 8.43 -6.80 -3.89
N GLU A 21 8.04 -6.10 -4.95
CA GLU A 21 8.44 -6.46 -6.31
C GLU A 21 9.47 -5.44 -6.78
N THR A 22 10.73 -5.68 -6.45
CA THR A 22 11.80 -4.72 -6.72
C THR A 22 11.97 -4.41 -8.20
N GLU A 23 11.62 -5.35 -9.07
CA GLU A 23 11.72 -5.12 -10.50
C GLU A 23 10.43 -4.64 -11.13
N GLY A 24 9.44 -4.34 -10.28
CA GLY A 24 8.18 -3.83 -10.75
C GLY A 24 7.10 -4.89 -10.84
N THR A 25 5.86 -4.43 -10.82
CA THR A 25 4.69 -5.29 -10.91
C THR A 25 3.62 -4.55 -11.72
N TYR A 26 2.59 -5.24 -12.12
CA TYR A 26 1.58 -4.63 -12.97
C TYR A 26 0.23 -4.58 -12.25
N GLY A 27 -0.67 -3.73 -12.79
CA GLY A 27 -1.91 -3.40 -12.09
C GLY A 27 -2.73 -4.60 -11.66
N TYR A 28 -2.92 -5.57 -12.56
CA TYR A 28 -3.73 -6.73 -12.22
C TYR A 28 -3.11 -7.52 -11.06
N LYS A 29 -1.79 -7.73 -11.10
CA LYS A 29 -1.12 -8.47 -10.03
C LYS A 29 -1.20 -7.72 -8.71
N ILE A 30 -1.04 -6.38 -8.76
CA ILE A 30 -1.19 -5.56 -7.56
C ILE A 30 -2.57 -5.76 -6.95
N THR A 31 -3.61 -5.68 -7.77
CA THR A 31 -4.97 -5.84 -7.26
C THR A 31 -5.19 -7.23 -6.66
N GLN A 32 -4.65 -8.25 -7.30
CA GLN A 32 -4.78 -9.61 -6.78
C GLN A 32 -4.07 -9.76 -5.43
N ASP A 33 -2.87 -9.21 -5.32
CA ASP A 33 -2.10 -9.31 -4.08
C ASP A 33 -2.77 -8.55 -2.94
N VAL A 34 -3.31 -7.35 -3.23
CA VAL A 34 -4.04 -6.59 -2.21
C VAL A 34 -5.29 -7.32 -1.77
N ARG A 35 -6.01 -7.92 -2.72
CA ARG A 35 -7.26 -8.61 -2.40
C ARG A 35 -7.06 -9.86 -1.57
N LYS A 36 -5.85 -10.41 -1.52
CA LYS A 36 -5.54 -11.50 -0.60
C LYS A 36 -5.50 -11.02 0.85
N ILE A 37 -5.29 -9.74 1.05
CA ILE A 37 -5.13 -9.16 2.38
C ILE A 37 -6.41 -8.51 2.86
N MET A 38 -7.14 -7.84 1.98
CA MET A 38 -8.32 -7.10 2.37
C MET A 38 -9.38 -7.15 1.27
N GLU A 39 -10.64 -7.04 1.69
CA GLU A 39 -11.75 -7.04 0.75
C GLU A 39 -11.88 -5.67 0.11
N VAL A 40 -11.48 -5.59 -1.14
CA VAL A 40 -11.55 -4.33 -1.89
C VAL A 40 -11.67 -4.68 -3.36
N SER A 41 -12.46 -3.91 -4.10
CA SER A 41 -12.69 -4.18 -5.51
C SER A 41 -11.60 -3.57 -6.38
N GLU A 42 -11.48 -4.10 -7.60
CA GLU A 42 -10.58 -3.52 -8.58
C GLU A 42 -10.96 -2.08 -8.90
N SER A 43 -12.25 -1.78 -8.94
CA SER A 43 -12.72 -0.42 -9.23
C SER A 43 -12.29 0.57 -8.15
N THR A 44 -12.05 0.10 -6.93
CA THR A 44 -11.51 0.93 -5.87
C THR A 44 -10.00 1.08 -5.99
N LEU A 45 -9.32 0.03 -6.41
CA LEU A 45 -7.86 0.00 -6.42
C LEU A 45 -7.23 0.78 -7.56
N TYR A 46 -7.80 0.73 -8.77
CA TYR A 46 -7.21 1.43 -9.90
C TYR A 46 -7.12 2.95 -9.69
N PRO A 47 -8.14 3.61 -9.13
CA PRO A 47 -8.00 5.04 -8.79
C PRO A 47 -6.90 5.31 -7.76
N VAL A 48 -6.69 4.39 -6.83
CA VAL A 48 -5.61 4.53 -5.85
C VAL A 48 -4.25 4.49 -6.55
N LEU A 49 -4.07 3.55 -7.47
CA LEU A 49 -2.83 3.47 -8.24
C LEU A 49 -2.57 4.76 -9.02
N ARG A 50 -3.60 5.30 -9.67
CA ARG A 50 -3.47 6.53 -10.43
C ARG A 50 -3.08 7.70 -9.53
N ARG A 51 -3.70 7.80 -8.36
CA ARG A 51 -3.41 8.88 -7.43
C ARG A 51 -1.99 8.78 -6.89
N LEU A 52 -1.57 7.58 -6.51
CA LEU A 52 -0.22 7.37 -5.99
C LEU A 52 0.84 7.68 -7.06
N GLN A 53 0.55 7.39 -8.32
CA GLN A 53 1.43 7.75 -9.42
C GLN A 53 1.48 9.27 -9.59
N LYS A 54 0.32 9.91 -9.56
CA LYS A 54 0.24 11.36 -9.70
C LYS A 54 1.00 12.08 -8.59
N ASP A 55 0.97 11.51 -7.39
CA ASP A 55 1.66 12.08 -6.23
C ASP A 55 3.14 11.69 -6.20
N ASN A 56 3.63 11.04 -7.23
CA ASN A 56 5.04 10.64 -7.37
C ASN A 56 5.50 9.60 -6.36
N PHE A 57 4.59 8.81 -5.83
CA PHE A 57 4.96 7.70 -4.96
C PHE A 57 5.18 6.41 -5.74
N LEU A 58 4.57 6.31 -6.92
CA LEU A 58 4.77 5.21 -7.84
C LEU A 58 5.28 5.74 -9.16
N GLU A 59 6.21 5.00 -9.76
CA GLU A 59 6.67 5.24 -11.11
C GLU A 59 6.09 4.18 -12.02
N THR A 60 5.82 4.54 -13.26
CA THR A 60 5.28 3.60 -14.22
C THR A 60 6.19 3.50 -15.43
N TYR A 61 6.19 2.33 -16.05
CA TYR A 61 6.88 2.10 -17.29
C TYR A 61 6.14 1.00 -18.04
N ASP A 62 6.28 0.99 -19.35
CA ASP A 62 5.60 0.01 -20.17
C ASP A 62 6.60 -1.05 -20.61
N MET A 63 6.16 -2.29 -20.59
CA MET A 63 6.94 -3.41 -21.10
C MET A 63 6.05 -4.27 -21.96
N GLU A 64 6.63 -4.83 -23.00
CA GLU A 64 5.90 -5.77 -23.84
C GLU A 64 5.82 -7.11 -23.15
N PHE A 65 4.62 -7.69 -23.17
CA PHE A 65 4.39 -9.02 -22.66
C PHE A 65 3.39 -9.71 -23.56
N ALA A 66 3.81 -10.82 -24.16
CA ALA A 66 2.96 -11.60 -25.05
C ALA A 66 2.38 -10.75 -26.19
N GLY A 67 3.19 -9.88 -26.79
CA GLY A 67 2.79 -9.04 -27.91
C GLY A 67 1.95 -7.83 -27.54
N ARG A 68 1.78 -7.52 -26.27
CA ARG A 68 0.99 -6.39 -25.81
C ARG A 68 1.79 -5.55 -24.85
N ASN A 69 1.55 -4.23 -24.87
CA ASN A 69 2.12 -3.34 -23.87
C ASN A 69 1.42 -3.56 -22.55
N ARG A 70 2.21 -3.71 -21.51
CA ARG A 70 1.70 -3.85 -20.15
C ARG A 70 2.33 -2.75 -19.31
N ARG A 71 1.50 -2.04 -18.56
CA ARG A 71 1.99 -1.00 -17.64
C ARG A 71 2.44 -1.62 -16.34
N TYR A 72 3.68 -1.31 -15.98
CA TYR A 72 4.28 -1.77 -14.74
C TYR A 72 4.42 -0.60 -13.78
N TYR A 73 4.43 -0.93 -12.50
CA TYR A 73 4.58 0.03 -11.42
C TYR A 73 5.75 -0.38 -10.55
N ARG A 74 6.43 0.60 -10.02
CA ARG A 74 7.44 0.36 -8.99
C ARG A 74 7.46 1.55 -8.04
N LEU A 75 8.01 1.33 -6.85
CA LEU A 75 8.07 2.36 -5.84
C LEU A 75 9.13 3.38 -6.21
N SER A 76 8.78 4.66 -6.14
CA SER A 76 9.75 5.73 -6.31
C SER A 76 10.51 5.96 -5.01
N SER A 77 11.55 6.81 -5.06
CA SER A 77 12.23 7.22 -3.83
C SER A 77 11.26 7.91 -2.87
N ASN A 78 10.40 8.77 -3.40
CA ASN A 78 9.37 9.42 -2.59
C ASN A 78 8.38 8.41 -2.03
N GLY A 79 8.06 7.38 -2.81
CA GLY A 79 7.18 6.32 -2.35
C GLY A 79 7.76 5.54 -1.19
N MET A 80 9.07 5.30 -1.22
CA MET A 80 9.73 4.61 -0.11
C MET A 80 9.68 5.43 1.17
N ILE A 81 9.92 6.74 1.04
CA ILE A 81 9.82 7.65 2.19
C ILE A 81 8.41 7.64 2.74
N LYS A 82 7.41 7.72 1.84
CA LYS A 82 6.02 7.72 2.26
C LYS A 82 5.63 6.42 2.94
N LEU A 83 6.11 5.30 2.42
CA LEU A 83 5.84 4.00 3.03
C LEU A 83 6.44 3.92 4.44
N ASP A 84 7.65 4.44 4.63
CA ASP A 84 8.25 4.47 5.96
C ASP A 84 7.45 5.32 6.93
N GLU A 85 6.89 6.45 6.47
CA GLU A 85 6.00 7.27 7.28
C GLU A 85 4.75 6.49 7.69
N TYR A 86 4.16 5.77 6.74
CA TYR A 86 2.99 4.96 7.03
C TYR A 86 3.31 3.85 8.03
N ARG A 87 4.48 3.24 7.91
CA ARG A 87 4.88 2.19 8.85
C ARG A 87 4.98 2.71 10.26
N LYS A 88 5.57 3.89 10.44
CA LYS A 88 5.68 4.49 11.76
C LYS A 88 4.32 4.85 12.32
N SER A 89 3.48 5.46 11.50
CA SER A 89 2.12 5.83 11.91
C SER A 89 1.30 4.61 12.27
N TRP A 90 1.47 3.53 11.53
CA TRP A 90 0.75 2.29 11.80
C TRP A 90 1.15 1.71 13.15
N ILE A 91 2.44 1.71 13.47
CA ILE A 91 2.90 1.19 14.76
C ILE A 91 2.24 1.95 15.91
N GLU A 92 2.20 3.27 15.83
CA GLU A 92 1.58 4.11 16.84
C GLU A 92 0.08 3.87 16.94
N TYR A 93 -0.58 3.84 15.78
CA TYR A 93 -2.02 3.63 15.72
C TYR A 93 -2.40 2.26 16.27
N LYS A 94 -1.67 1.25 15.85
CA LYS A 94 -1.92 -0.12 16.29
C LYS A 94 -1.78 -0.24 17.79
N GLN A 95 -0.77 0.39 18.37
CA GLN A 95 -0.57 0.37 19.80
C GLN A 95 -1.75 0.99 20.54
N THR A 96 -2.25 2.12 20.05
CA THR A 96 -3.41 2.76 20.63
C THR A 96 -4.64 1.88 20.55
N ILE A 97 -4.87 1.27 19.42
CA ILE A 97 -6.02 0.39 19.23
C ILE A 97 -5.90 -0.85 20.11
N ASP A 98 -4.71 -1.42 20.19
CA ASP A 98 -4.48 -2.57 21.05
C ASP A 98 -4.83 -2.28 22.50
N GLU A 99 -4.46 -1.08 23.00
CA GLU A 99 -4.77 -0.71 24.36
C GLU A 99 -6.27 -0.63 24.63
N ILE A 100 -7.03 -0.17 23.63
CA ILE A 100 -8.48 -0.03 23.78
C ILE A 100 -9.17 -1.37 23.62
N LEU A 101 -8.85 -2.08 22.56
CA LEU A 101 -9.54 -3.33 22.24
C LEU A 101 -9.15 -4.48 23.16
N LEU A 102 -7.87 -4.58 23.50
CA LEU A 102 -7.37 -5.68 24.30
C LEU A 102 -7.25 -5.32 25.76
N GLY A 103 -7.38 -4.03 26.09
CA GLY A 103 -7.24 -3.55 27.45
C GLY A 103 -5.80 -3.39 27.87
N LYS A 104 -5.53 -2.42 28.69
CA LYS A 104 -4.17 -2.16 29.15
C LYS A 104 -3.62 -3.24 30.05
N LYS A 105 -4.51 -4.07 30.55
CA LYS A 105 -4.10 -5.12 31.47
C LYS A 105 -3.13 -6.10 30.85
N GLN A 106 -3.18 -6.26 29.55
CA GLN A 106 -2.31 -7.19 28.86
C GLN A 106 -0.85 -6.88 29.10
N GLU A 107 -0.51 -5.64 29.29
CA GLU A 107 0.88 -5.25 29.48
C GLU A 107 1.40 -5.62 30.85
N ILE A 108 0.54 -5.97 31.73
CA ILE A 108 0.91 -6.32 33.10
C ILE A 108 1.29 -7.77 33.19
N LEU A 109 0.90 -8.55 32.24
CA LEU A 109 1.11 -10.00 32.23
C LEU A 109 2.57 -10.39 31.95
#